data_6ce95587eccbe6f5ebea4c4c5fab01e1
#
_entry.id   6ce95587eccbe6f5ebea4c4c5fab01e1
#
_cell.length_a   1.000
_cell.length_b   1.000
_cell.length_c   1.000
_cell.angle_alpha   90.00
_cell.angle_beta   90.00
_cell.angle_gamma   90.00
#
_symmetry.space_group_name_H-M   'P 1'
#
loop_
_entity.id
_entity.type
_entity.pdbx_description
1 polymer ?
#
loop_
_entity_poly.entity_id
_entity_poly.type
_entity_poly.pdbx_seq_one_letter_code
_entity_poly.pdbx_strand_id
1 'polypeptide(L)'
;MKMKEETAILLLAFALFIAIGQIATVNGSRILGIFPHFGYSHFKVYYPLLRALAERGHHVTVVTHIAALNETKPANYEELLLKGRETTNMITFADVLPHRTLYDILTEINFVHNEGQKACKRLYESVYVDKIFKRHERKPYDLVITEYFNTDCQLGIPYLLQLPVVGLSSCVLMPFHYDRIALPDFPSYVQSEFVGFPEVLKWHERLLNFLQMKLLKHIYRYRTNY
;
A
#
# COMPACT_ATOMS: atom_id res chain seq x y z
N MET A 1 21.29 51.54 30.86
CA MET A 1 21.19 51.57 29.38
C MET A 1 21.87 50.38 28.73
N LYS A 2 23.14 50.08 29.06
CA LYS A 2 23.88 48.91 28.49
C LYS A 2 23.16 47.54 28.63
N MET A 3 22.55 47.24 29.76
CA MET A 3 21.88 45.95 30.02
C MET A 3 20.66 45.69 29.12
N LYS A 4 19.99 46.74 28.66
CA LYS A 4 18.86 46.59 27.69
C LYS A 4 19.32 46.30 26.27
N GLU A 5 20.47 46.82 25.85
CA GLU A 5 21.05 46.56 24.54
C GLU A 5 21.61 45.14 24.43
N GLU A 6 22.29 44.65 25.48
CA GLU A 6 22.80 43.27 25.52
C GLU A 6 21.68 42.25 25.48
N THR A 7 20.56 42.49 26.18
CA THR A 7 19.37 41.61 26.13
C THR A 7 18.71 41.63 24.77
N ALA A 8 18.64 42.78 24.10
CA ALA A 8 18.06 42.88 22.75
C ALA A 8 18.92 42.15 21.71
N ILE A 9 20.25 42.23 21.82
CA ILE A 9 21.18 41.50 20.93
C ILE A 9 21.05 39.98 21.11
N LEU A 10 20.95 39.50 22.36
CA LEU A 10 20.74 38.09 22.68
C LEU A 10 19.40 37.56 22.13
N LEU A 11 18.33 38.34 22.26
CA LEU A 11 17.02 37.96 21.70
C LEU A 11 17.01 37.94 20.18
N LEU A 12 17.68 38.89 19.52
CA LEU A 12 17.87 38.92 18.08
C LEU A 12 18.71 37.73 17.59
N ALA A 13 19.80 37.41 18.27
CA ALA A 13 20.63 36.24 17.94
C ALA A 13 19.88 34.93 18.14
N PHE A 14 19.05 34.81 19.16
CA PHE A 14 18.21 33.66 19.41
C PHE A 14 17.08 33.52 18.36
N ALA A 15 16.43 34.62 17.98
CA ALA A 15 15.44 34.67 16.94
C ALA A 15 16.05 34.31 15.56
N LEU A 16 17.27 34.80 15.30
CA LEU A 16 18.01 34.47 14.08
C LEU A 16 18.43 32.97 14.05
N PHE A 17 18.83 32.41 15.18
CA PHE A 17 19.18 31.00 15.34
C PHE A 17 17.96 30.10 15.12
N ILE A 18 16.79 30.48 15.65
CA ILE A 18 15.52 29.79 15.38
C ILE A 18 15.15 29.90 13.90
N ALA A 19 15.27 31.10 13.30
CA ALA A 19 14.96 31.31 11.88
C ALA A 19 15.90 30.53 10.96
N ILE A 20 17.18 30.43 11.24
CA ILE A 20 18.17 29.63 10.49
C ILE A 20 17.93 28.14 10.71
N GLY A 21 17.57 27.71 11.90
CA GLY A 21 17.24 26.33 12.22
C GLY A 21 15.96 25.82 11.48
N GLN A 22 15.09 26.74 11.05
CA GLN A 22 13.89 26.43 10.27
C GLN A 22 14.16 26.32 8.76
N ILE A 23 15.32 26.75 8.28
CA ILE A 23 15.76 26.63 6.88
C ILE A 23 16.56 25.31 6.68
N ALA A 24 16.30 24.28 7.46
CA ALA A 24 16.68 22.95 7.04
C ALA A 24 15.87 22.66 5.76
N THR A 25 16.49 22.82 4.60
CA THR A 25 15.93 22.35 3.34
C THR A 25 15.69 20.86 3.52
N VAL A 26 14.46 20.48 3.83
CA VAL A 26 14.04 19.09 3.85
C VAL A 26 14.17 18.63 2.40
N ASN A 27 15.31 18.04 2.07
CA ASN A 27 15.47 17.37 0.79
C ASN A 27 14.35 16.33 0.70
N GLY A 28 13.47 16.48 -0.30
CA GLY A 28 12.37 15.55 -0.48
C GLY A 28 12.89 14.11 -0.62
N SER A 29 12.30 13.18 0.11
CA SER A 29 12.62 11.75 0.02
C SER A 29 12.28 11.19 -1.35
N ARG A 30 12.94 10.13 -1.74
CA ARG A 30 12.66 9.37 -2.96
C ARG A 30 11.77 8.17 -2.64
N ILE A 31 10.53 8.25 -3.02
CA ILE A 31 9.49 7.28 -2.69
C ILE A 31 9.20 6.40 -3.90
N LEU A 32 9.20 5.09 -3.69
CA LEU A 32 8.80 4.11 -4.69
C LEU A 32 7.40 3.57 -4.34
N GLY A 33 6.41 3.85 -5.19
CA GLY A 33 5.08 3.27 -5.13
C GLY A 33 5.02 1.98 -5.95
N ILE A 34 4.54 0.87 -5.40
CA ILE A 34 4.37 -0.40 -6.12
C ILE A 34 2.92 -0.88 -5.96
N PHE A 35 2.12 -0.73 -7.01
CA PHE A 35 0.69 -1.06 -7.04
C PHE A 35 0.38 -2.01 -8.20
N PRO A 36 0.69 -3.31 -8.07
CA PRO A 36 0.54 -4.28 -9.15
C PRO A 36 -0.91 -4.66 -9.41
N HIS A 37 -1.82 -4.39 -8.47
CA HIS A 37 -3.24 -4.63 -8.67
C HIS A 37 -3.83 -3.69 -9.72
N PHE A 38 -4.66 -4.22 -10.63
CA PHE A 38 -5.21 -3.46 -11.76
C PHE A 38 -6.59 -2.84 -11.49
N GLY A 39 -7.09 -2.93 -10.25
CA GLY A 39 -8.35 -2.31 -9.82
C GLY A 39 -8.27 -0.79 -9.81
N TYR A 40 -9.03 -0.14 -10.70
CA TYR A 40 -9.09 1.31 -10.79
C TYR A 40 -9.54 1.98 -9.49
N SER A 41 -10.55 1.40 -8.83
CA SER A 41 -11.08 1.89 -7.54
C SER A 41 -10.01 1.89 -6.45
N HIS A 42 -9.16 0.85 -6.42
CA HIS A 42 -8.07 0.73 -5.47
C HIS A 42 -7.03 1.84 -5.66
N PHE A 43 -6.49 1.98 -6.86
CA PHE A 43 -5.47 2.98 -7.14
C PHE A 43 -5.96 4.42 -6.90
N LYS A 44 -7.24 4.69 -7.16
CA LYS A 44 -7.85 5.99 -6.87
C LYS A 44 -7.80 6.39 -5.39
N VAL A 45 -7.79 5.43 -4.47
CA VAL A 45 -7.65 5.70 -3.02
C VAL A 45 -6.24 6.17 -2.70
N TYR A 46 -5.22 5.65 -3.39
CA TYR A 46 -3.81 5.92 -3.09
C TYR A 46 -3.24 7.10 -3.87
N TYR A 47 -3.72 7.34 -5.07
CA TYR A 47 -3.22 8.39 -5.95
C TYR A 47 -3.19 9.79 -5.29
N PRO A 48 -4.22 10.25 -4.56
CA PRO A 48 -4.18 11.55 -3.88
C PRO A 48 -3.04 11.66 -2.86
N LEU A 49 -2.75 10.58 -2.12
CA LEU A 49 -1.61 10.55 -1.20
C LEU A 49 -0.28 10.68 -1.94
N LEU A 50 -0.08 9.88 -2.98
CA LEU A 50 1.15 9.88 -3.78
C LEU A 50 1.38 11.24 -4.45
N ARG A 51 0.33 11.84 -4.96
CA ARG A 51 0.35 13.19 -5.53
C ARG A 51 0.71 14.24 -4.48
N ALA A 52 0.06 14.22 -3.32
CA ALA A 52 0.33 15.16 -2.24
C ALA A 52 1.78 15.06 -1.72
N LEU A 53 2.37 13.87 -1.71
CA LEU A 53 3.78 13.68 -1.38
C LEU A 53 4.68 14.33 -2.44
N ALA A 54 4.38 14.17 -3.72
CA ALA A 54 5.13 14.84 -4.79
C ALA A 54 4.99 16.38 -4.71
N GLU A 55 3.78 16.89 -4.46
CA GLU A 55 3.53 18.33 -4.27
C GLU A 55 4.29 18.92 -3.07
N ARG A 56 4.61 18.09 -2.06
CA ARG A 56 5.46 18.47 -0.91
C ARG A 56 6.96 18.35 -1.19
N GLY A 57 7.36 18.09 -2.42
CA GLY A 57 8.77 18.05 -2.83
C GLY A 57 9.43 16.67 -2.77
N HIS A 58 8.70 15.59 -2.45
CA HIS A 58 9.22 14.24 -2.55
C HIS A 58 9.28 13.80 -4.02
N HIS A 59 10.28 13.01 -4.40
CA HIS A 59 10.36 12.37 -5.70
C HIS A 59 9.61 11.05 -5.67
N VAL A 60 8.46 10.96 -6.34
CA VAL A 60 7.58 9.79 -6.32
C VAL A 60 7.64 9.06 -7.65
N THR A 61 8.10 7.81 -7.64
CA THR A 61 8.07 6.90 -8.80
C THR A 61 7.04 5.81 -8.53
N VAL A 62 6.05 5.65 -9.39
CA VAL A 62 4.93 4.73 -9.17
C VAL A 62 4.85 3.67 -10.25
N VAL A 63 4.89 2.40 -9.86
CA VAL A 63 4.63 1.25 -10.74
C VAL A 63 3.18 0.84 -10.58
N THR A 64 2.40 0.94 -11.65
CA THR A 64 0.95 0.67 -11.64
C THR A 64 0.44 0.30 -13.03
N HIS A 65 -0.74 -0.31 -13.10
CA HIS A 65 -1.48 -0.50 -14.36
C HIS A 65 -2.33 0.71 -14.77
N ILE A 66 -2.48 1.68 -13.88
CA ILE A 66 -3.46 2.76 -14.01
C ILE A 66 -2.76 4.08 -14.11
N ALA A 67 -2.88 4.72 -15.27
CA ALA A 67 -2.42 6.09 -15.44
C ALA A 67 -3.25 7.03 -14.55
N ALA A 68 -2.59 8.00 -13.93
CA ALA A 68 -3.30 9.12 -13.33
C ALA A 68 -4.09 9.85 -14.41
N LEU A 69 -5.38 9.95 -14.18
CA LEU A 69 -6.32 10.53 -15.14
C LEU A 69 -5.97 11.98 -15.41
N ASN A 70 -5.91 12.36 -16.70
CA ASN A 70 -5.98 13.71 -17.31
C ASN A 70 -5.63 14.95 -16.45
N GLU A 71 -5.03 14.76 -15.28
CA GLU A 71 -4.61 15.81 -14.38
C GLU A 71 -3.14 16.19 -14.64
N THR A 72 -2.83 17.46 -14.47
CA THR A 72 -1.44 17.93 -14.49
C THR A 72 -0.68 17.27 -13.35
N LYS A 73 0.30 16.44 -13.69
CA LYS A 73 1.14 15.74 -12.71
C LYS A 73 2.22 16.69 -12.15
N PRO A 74 2.53 16.61 -10.85
CA PRO A 74 3.70 17.29 -10.30
C PRO A 74 4.98 16.87 -11.04
N ALA A 75 5.94 17.79 -11.17
CA ALA A 75 7.20 17.55 -11.90
C ALA A 75 8.02 16.37 -11.33
N ASN A 76 7.87 16.09 -10.04
CA ASN A 76 8.57 15.01 -9.31
C ASN A 76 7.73 13.72 -9.18
N TYR A 77 6.65 13.59 -9.96
CA TYR A 77 5.81 12.40 -9.99
C TYR A 77 5.99 11.66 -11.33
N GLU A 78 6.47 10.43 -11.28
CA GLU A 78 6.67 9.57 -12.45
C GLU A 78 5.84 8.30 -12.36
N GLU A 79 5.21 7.89 -13.46
CA GLU A 79 4.49 6.62 -13.56
C GLU A 79 5.21 5.66 -14.50
N LEU A 80 5.39 4.43 -14.03
CA LEU A 80 5.86 3.28 -14.78
C LEU A 80 4.67 2.36 -15.03
N LEU A 81 4.04 2.47 -16.20
CA LEU A 81 2.79 1.80 -16.50
C LEU A 81 3.00 0.35 -16.93
N LEU A 82 2.54 -0.57 -16.11
CA LEU A 82 2.53 -2.00 -16.41
C LEU A 82 1.56 -2.29 -17.58
N LYS A 83 1.99 -3.16 -18.49
CA LYS A 83 1.16 -3.61 -19.62
C LYS A 83 0.21 -4.74 -19.22
N GLY A 84 -0.77 -5.04 -20.08
CA GLY A 84 -1.62 -6.23 -19.95
C GLY A 84 -2.79 -6.06 -18.99
N ARG A 85 -3.37 -4.84 -18.89
CA ARG A 85 -4.65 -4.64 -18.23
C ARG A 85 -5.72 -5.36 -19.04
N GLU A 86 -6.12 -6.55 -18.59
CA GLU A 86 -7.37 -7.16 -19.04
C GLU A 86 -8.50 -6.45 -18.31
N THR A 87 -9.52 -6.04 -19.04
CA THR A 87 -10.80 -5.64 -18.45
C THR A 87 -11.45 -6.93 -17.95
N THR A 88 -11.10 -7.37 -16.74
CA THR A 88 -11.88 -8.40 -16.08
C THR A 88 -13.25 -7.82 -15.78
N ASN A 89 -14.30 -8.55 -16.17
CA ASN A 89 -15.64 -8.23 -15.69
C ASN A 89 -15.59 -8.35 -14.15
N MET A 90 -15.46 -7.21 -13.48
CA MET A 90 -15.47 -7.14 -12.04
C MET A 90 -16.84 -7.60 -11.59
N ILE A 91 -16.90 -8.74 -10.92
CA ILE A 91 -18.10 -9.14 -10.17
C ILE A 91 -18.29 -8.04 -9.12
N THR A 92 -19.34 -7.27 -9.24
CA THR A 92 -19.69 -6.31 -8.21
C THR A 92 -20.19 -7.08 -7.00
N PHE A 93 -19.58 -6.85 -5.84
CA PHE A 93 -20.01 -7.45 -4.57
C PHE A 93 -21.52 -7.27 -4.30
N ALA A 94 -22.13 -6.23 -4.86
CA ALA A 94 -23.57 -5.97 -4.78
C ALA A 94 -24.44 -7.11 -5.33
N ASP A 95 -23.95 -7.83 -6.32
CA ASP A 95 -24.70 -8.92 -6.98
C ASP A 95 -24.65 -10.24 -6.19
N VAL A 96 -23.75 -10.35 -5.19
CA VAL A 96 -23.47 -11.61 -4.46
C VAL A 96 -23.91 -11.56 -2.99
N LEU A 97 -24.19 -10.40 -2.44
CA LEU A 97 -24.36 -10.20 -0.99
C LEU A 97 -25.57 -10.81 -0.29
N PRO A 98 -26.78 -11.00 -0.89
CA PRO A 98 -27.93 -11.41 -0.08
C PRO A 98 -27.95 -12.87 0.36
N HIS A 99 -27.24 -13.80 -0.33
CA HIS A 99 -27.34 -15.24 -0.07
C HIS A 99 -26.01 -15.97 -0.37
N ARG A 100 -24.92 -15.53 0.27
CA ARG A 100 -23.58 -16.15 0.05
C ARG A 100 -23.55 -17.57 0.60
N THR A 101 -23.29 -18.51 -0.28
CA THR A 101 -22.97 -19.89 0.07
C THR A 101 -21.48 -20.06 0.36
N LEU A 102 -21.09 -21.17 0.99
CA LEU A 102 -19.66 -21.51 1.14
C LEU A 102 -18.97 -21.64 -0.22
N TYR A 103 -19.68 -22.11 -1.23
CA TYR A 103 -19.15 -22.21 -2.60
C TYR A 103 -18.80 -20.84 -3.18
N ASP A 104 -19.64 -19.82 -2.98
CA ASP A 104 -19.39 -18.45 -3.44
C ASP A 104 -18.15 -17.88 -2.79
N ILE A 105 -18.00 -18.08 -1.48
CA ILE A 105 -16.82 -17.63 -0.72
C ILE A 105 -15.54 -18.29 -1.26
N LEU A 106 -15.54 -19.60 -1.47
CA LEU A 106 -14.37 -20.32 -2.00
C LEU A 106 -14.03 -19.89 -3.43
N THR A 107 -15.04 -19.64 -4.25
CA THR A 107 -14.87 -19.15 -5.63
C THR A 107 -14.25 -17.76 -5.65
N GLU A 108 -14.73 -16.87 -4.79
CA GLU A 108 -14.18 -15.51 -4.64
C GLU A 108 -12.74 -15.51 -4.15
N ILE A 109 -12.44 -16.28 -3.11
CA ILE A 109 -11.07 -16.45 -2.60
C ILE A 109 -10.14 -16.94 -3.72
N ASN A 110 -10.60 -17.93 -4.48
CA ASN A 110 -9.83 -18.45 -5.60
C ASN A 110 -9.63 -17.41 -6.70
N PHE A 111 -10.66 -16.64 -7.04
CA PHE A 111 -10.58 -15.54 -7.99
C PHE A 111 -9.59 -14.47 -7.54
N VAL A 112 -9.75 -13.93 -6.31
CA VAL A 112 -8.89 -12.90 -5.74
C VAL A 112 -7.42 -13.35 -5.73
N HIS A 113 -7.17 -14.60 -5.33
CA HIS A 113 -5.82 -15.17 -5.32
C HIS A 113 -5.23 -15.27 -6.73
N ASN A 114 -5.97 -15.78 -7.70
CA ASN A 114 -5.50 -15.94 -9.08
C ASN A 114 -5.18 -14.58 -9.73
N GLU A 115 -6.01 -13.57 -9.47
CA GLU A 115 -5.74 -12.20 -9.93
C GLU A 115 -4.48 -11.61 -9.27
N GLY A 116 -4.24 -11.93 -8.00
CA GLY A 116 -2.99 -11.59 -7.32
C GLY A 116 -1.76 -12.23 -7.97
N GLN A 117 -1.84 -13.52 -8.35
CA GLN A 117 -0.75 -14.20 -9.05
C GLN A 117 -0.48 -13.60 -10.44
N LYS A 118 -1.53 -13.24 -11.19
CA LYS A 118 -1.40 -12.55 -12.48
C LYS A 118 -0.75 -11.18 -12.31
N ALA A 119 -1.13 -10.43 -11.27
CA ALA A 119 -0.53 -9.13 -10.96
C ALA A 119 0.96 -9.26 -10.64
N CYS A 120 1.35 -10.26 -9.83
CA CYS A 120 2.73 -10.61 -9.54
C CYS A 120 3.53 -10.92 -10.80
N LYS A 121 3.01 -11.81 -11.64
CA LYS A 121 3.66 -12.20 -12.89
C LYS A 121 3.93 -10.98 -13.76
N ARG A 122 2.94 -10.12 -13.98
CA ARG A 122 3.08 -8.90 -14.78
C ARG A 122 4.10 -7.91 -14.21
N LEU A 123 4.15 -7.77 -12.87
CA LEU A 123 5.14 -6.93 -12.21
C LEU A 123 6.55 -7.45 -12.48
N TYR A 124 6.83 -8.72 -12.20
CA TYR A 124 8.17 -9.29 -12.29
C TYR A 124 8.65 -9.54 -13.73
N GLU A 125 7.75 -9.78 -14.68
CA GLU A 125 8.07 -9.85 -16.11
C GLU A 125 8.24 -8.46 -16.76
N SER A 126 7.96 -7.38 -16.04
CA SER A 126 8.09 -6.03 -16.57
C SER A 126 9.56 -5.58 -16.57
N VAL A 127 9.91 -4.78 -17.55
CA VAL A 127 11.24 -4.09 -17.62
C VAL A 127 11.45 -3.11 -16.46
N TYR A 128 10.42 -2.83 -15.69
CA TYR A 128 10.48 -1.83 -14.61
C TYR A 128 11.17 -2.35 -13.36
N VAL A 129 11.13 -3.65 -13.10
CA VAL A 129 11.85 -4.24 -11.95
C VAL A 129 13.35 -3.97 -12.09
N ASP A 130 13.96 -4.33 -13.21
CA ASP A 130 15.37 -4.03 -13.49
C ASP A 130 15.68 -2.55 -13.44
N LYS A 131 14.77 -1.72 -13.97
CA LYS A 131 14.91 -0.26 -13.95
C LYS A 131 14.93 0.30 -12.53
N ILE A 132 14.10 -0.25 -11.63
CA ILE A 132 14.06 0.14 -10.22
C ILE A 132 15.38 -0.20 -9.52
N PHE A 133 15.90 -1.42 -9.70
CA PHE A 133 17.16 -1.85 -9.09
C PHE A 133 18.33 -0.98 -9.57
N LYS A 134 18.50 -0.79 -10.89
CA LYS A 134 19.53 0.07 -11.46
C LYS A 134 19.41 1.54 -11.02
N ARG A 135 18.21 2.03 -10.82
CA ARG A 135 17.99 3.40 -10.30
C ARG A 135 18.35 3.48 -8.82
N HIS A 136 18.01 2.47 -8.03
CA HIS A 136 18.35 2.44 -6.60
C HIS A 136 19.87 2.44 -6.39
N GLU A 137 20.65 1.69 -7.18
CA GLU A 137 22.12 1.69 -7.15
C GLU A 137 22.72 3.08 -7.37
N ARG A 138 22.15 3.86 -8.28
CA ARG A 138 22.67 5.20 -8.63
C ARG A 138 22.18 6.30 -7.71
N LYS A 139 20.92 6.24 -7.35
CA LYS A 139 20.22 7.21 -6.53
C LYS A 139 19.17 6.46 -5.70
N PRO A 140 19.50 6.08 -4.47
CA PRO A 140 18.67 5.24 -3.63
C PRO A 140 17.26 5.80 -3.41
N TYR A 141 16.27 4.90 -3.34
CA TYR A 141 14.97 5.18 -2.75
C TYR A 141 15.09 5.13 -1.22
N ASP A 142 14.24 5.87 -0.53
CA ASP A 142 14.22 5.95 0.94
C ASP A 142 13.08 5.11 1.53
N LEU A 143 11.99 4.92 0.76
CA LEU A 143 10.75 4.32 1.22
C LEU A 143 10.02 3.63 0.08
N VAL A 144 9.36 2.51 0.38
CA VAL A 144 8.36 1.90 -0.50
C VAL A 144 6.96 2.09 0.07
N ILE A 145 6.01 2.49 -0.77
CA ILE A 145 4.59 2.51 -0.46
C ILE A 145 3.91 1.49 -1.37
N THR A 146 3.13 0.57 -0.80
CA THR A 146 2.47 -0.48 -1.57
C THR A 146 1.09 -0.80 -1.03
N GLU A 147 0.26 -1.46 -1.84
CA GLU A 147 -1.03 -1.96 -1.42
C GLU A 147 -0.92 -3.37 -0.84
N TYR A 148 -1.64 -3.62 0.26
CA TYR A 148 -1.93 -4.95 0.78
C TYR A 148 -3.36 -5.33 0.40
N PHE A 149 -3.52 -6.15 -0.63
CA PHE A 149 -4.81 -6.65 -1.07
C PHE A 149 -4.74 -8.14 -1.42
N ASN A 150 -4.65 -8.50 -2.68
CA ASN A 150 -4.77 -9.88 -3.16
C ASN A 150 -3.43 -10.62 -3.32
N THR A 151 -2.32 -9.95 -3.06
CA THR A 151 -0.98 -10.51 -3.11
C THR A 151 0.00 -9.75 -2.20
N ASP A 152 1.11 -10.39 -1.87
CA ASP A 152 2.23 -9.83 -1.13
C ASP A 152 3.56 -9.95 -1.89
N CYS A 153 3.53 -10.43 -3.12
CA CYS A 153 4.74 -10.68 -3.92
C CYS A 153 5.61 -9.43 -4.13
N GLN A 154 4.98 -8.26 -4.23
CA GLN A 154 5.68 -6.99 -4.41
C GLN A 154 6.62 -6.66 -3.24
N LEU A 155 6.44 -7.29 -2.08
CA LEU A 155 7.31 -7.12 -0.90
C LEU A 155 8.72 -7.69 -1.13
N GLY A 156 8.91 -8.56 -2.11
CA GLY A 156 10.24 -9.03 -2.52
C GLY A 156 11.15 -7.90 -2.97
N ILE A 157 10.61 -6.87 -3.62
CA ILE A 157 11.40 -5.73 -4.11
C ILE A 157 11.99 -4.91 -2.95
N PRO A 158 11.19 -4.35 -2.01
CA PRO A 158 11.76 -3.61 -0.88
C PRO A 158 12.64 -4.48 0.02
N TYR A 159 12.35 -5.78 0.17
CA TYR A 159 13.21 -6.70 0.90
C TYR A 159 14.62 -6.77 0.30
N LEU A 160 14.74 -6.96 -1.02
CA LEU A 160 16.03 -7.00 -1.72
C LEU A 160 16.73 -5.64 -1.73
N LEU A 161 15.98 -4.54 -1.77
CA LEU A 161 16.52 -3.17 -1.70
C LEU A 161 16.81 -2.70 -0.27
N GLN A 162 16.46 -3.49 0.76
CA GLN A 162 16.59 -3.14 2.18
C GLN A 162 15.90 -1.83 2.55
N LEU A 163 14.68 -1.62 2.01
CA LEU A 163 13.90 -0.42 2.21
C LEU A 163 12.76 -0.62 3.20
N PRO A 164 12.44 0.40 4.01
CA PRO A 164 11.23 0.39 4.81
C PRO A 164 10.00 0.42 3.92
N VAL A 165 8.90 -0.17 4.41
CA VAL A 165 7.64 -0.30 3.67
C VAL A 165 6.49 0.31 4.45
N VAL A 166 5.68 1.10 3.77
CA VAL A 166 4.35 1.51 4.22
C VAL A 166 3.30 0.76 3.39
N GLY A 167 2.55 -0.09 4.06
CA GLY A 167 1.43 -0.81 3.46
C GLY A 167 0.13 -0.02 3.56
N LEU A 168 -0.59 0.06 2.46
CA LEU A 168 -1.92 0.67 2.38
C LEU A 168 -2.96 -0.40 2.05
N SER A 169 -4.17 -0.24 2.55
CA SER A 169 -5.30 -1.09 2.15
C SER A 169 -6.49 -0.21 1.79
N SER A 170 -7.14 -0.52 0.68
CA SER A 170 -8.37 0.15 0.22
C SER A 170 -9.64 -0.49 0.80
N CYS A 171 -9.49 -1.61 1.48
CA CYS A 171 -10.55 -2.40 2.10
C CYS A 171 -10.07 -2.98 3.44
N VAL A 172 -10.86 -3.86 4.04
CA VAL A 172 -10.43 -4.63 5.21
C VAL A 172 -9.18 -5.45 4.85
N LEU A 173 -8.22 -5.46 5.76
CA LEU A 173 -6.96 -6.19 5.55
C LEU A 173 -7.22 -7.69 5.44
N MET A 174 -6.78 -8.30 4.35
CA MET A 174 -6.93 -9.75 4.15
C MET A 174 -6.21 -10.53 5.25
N PRO A 175 -6.78 -11.65 5.74
CA PRO A 175 -6.24 -12.38 6.90
C PRO A 175 -4.76 -12.75 6.81
N PHE A 176 -4.25 -13.09 5.62
CA PHE A 176 -2.85 -13.48 5.43
C PHE A 176 -1.85 -12.31 5.53
N HIS A 177 -2.30 -11.06 5.38
CA HIS A 177 -1.42 -9.90 5.53
C HIS A 177 -1.04 -9.61 6.98
N TYR A 178 -1.89 -9.97 7.96
CA TYR A 178 -1.56 -9.80 9.37
C TYR A 178 -0.22 -10.48 9.73
N ASP A 179 -0.01 -11.70 9.20
CA ASP A 179 1.24 -12.44 9.43
C ASP A 179 2.45 -11.77 8.75
N ARG A 180 2.25 -11.09 7.61
CA ARG A 180 3.32 -10.44 6.83
C ARG A 180 3.89 -9.18 7.46
N ILE A 181 3.06 -8.48 8.22
CA ILE A 181 3.44 -7.23 8.87
C ILE A 181 3.57 -7.38 10.40
N ALA A 182 3.58 -8.63 10.88
CA ALA A 182 3.64 -8.96 12.31
C ALA A 182 2.54 -8.26 13.14
N LEU A 183 1.36 -8.03 12.53
CA LEU A 183 0.20 -7.46 13.20
C LEU A 183 -0.61 -8.60 13.84
N PRO A 184 -0.95 -8.53 15.12
CA PRO A 184 -1.83 -9.52 15.74
C PRO A 184 -3.23 -9.45 15.14
N ASP A 185 -3.82 -10.62 14.83
CA ASP A 185 -5.21 -10.73 14.42
C ASP A 185 -6.13 -10.98 15.62
N PHE A 186 -7.28 -10.34 15.61
CA PHE A 186 -8.27 -10.43 16.69
C PHE A 186 -9.62 -10.92 16.16
N PRO A 187 -9.75 -12.19 15.76
CA PRO A 187 -10.95 -12.73 15.11
C PRO A 187 -12.19 -12.73 16.00
N SER A 188 -12.04 -12.46 17.30
CA SER A 188 -13.16 -12.32 18.22
C SER A 188 -14.00 -11.07 18.01
N TYR A 189 -13.45 -10.03 17.35
CA TYR A 189 -14.14 -8.78 17.06
C TYR A 189 -13.75 -8.13 15.71
N VAL A 190 -12.62 -8.53 15.11
CA VAL A 190 -12.26 -8.12 13.75
C VAL A 190 -12.78 -9.18 12.79
N GLN A 191 -13.68 -8.78 11.91
CA GLN A 191 -14.31 -9.69 10.94
C GLN A 191 -13.43 -9.88 9.71
N SER A 192 -13.49 -11.08 9.12
CA SER A 192 -12.96 -11.33 7.79
C SER A 192 -13.90 -10.72 6.75
N GLU A 193 -13.32 -10.15 5.69
CA GLU A 193 -14.08 -9.54 4.58
C GLU A 193 -15.02 -10.52 3.86
N PHE A 194 -14.69 -11.81 3.91
CA PHE A 194 -15.45 -12.84 3.21
C PHE A 194 -16.72 -13.30 3.94
N VAL A 195 -17.01 -12.79 5.14
CA VAL A 195 -18.20 -13.15 5.91
C VAL A 195 -18.96 -11.90 6.32
N GLY A 196 -20.20 -11.80 5.88
CA GLY A 196 -21.10 -10.72 6.25
C GLY A 196 -21.77 -10.96 7.62
N PHE A 197 -21.00 -10.94 8.70
CA PHE A 197 -21.57 -10.99 10.05
C PHE A 197 -22.11 -9.62 10.49
N PRO A 198 -23.03 -9.58 11.47
CA PRO A 198 -23.45 -8.33 12.08
C PRO A 198 -22.29 -7.65 12.81
N GLU A 199 -22.42 -6.34 13.08
CA GLU A 199 -21.39 -5.54 13.74
C GLU A 199 -20.90 -6.14 15.06
N VAL A 200 -21.81 -6.71 15.84
CA VAL A 200 -21.49 -7.39 17.10
C VAL A 200 -21.62 -8.89 16.92
N LEU A 201 -20.50 -9.59 16.94
CA LEU A 201 -20.45 -11.04 16.77
C LEU A 201 -20.99 -11.78 18.02
N LYS A 202 -21.90 -12.71 17.81
CA LYS A 202 -22.28 -13.72 18.80
C LYS A 202 -21.15 -14.74 18.98
N TRP A 203 -21.18 -15.54 20.05
CA TRP A 203 -20.08 -16.47 20.34
C TRP A 203 -19.80 -17.48 19.20
N HIS A 204 -20.84 -18.03 18.56
CA HIS A 204 -20.69 -18.95 17.45
C HIS A 204 -20.18 -18.27 16.17
N GLU A 205 -20.55 -17.00 15.93
CA GLU A 205 -20.05 -16.20 14.84
C GLU A 205 -18.56 -15.87 15.03
N ARG A 206 -18.12 -15.60 16.27
CA ARG A 206 -16.70 -15.45 16.62
C ARG A 206 -15.89 -16.70 16.33
N LEU A 207 -16.44 -17.87 16.68
CA LEU A 207 -15.80 -19.16 16.39
C LEU A 207 -15.69 -19.39 14.87
N LEU A 208 -16.76 -19.15 14.14
CA LEU A 208 -16.75 -19.27 12.67
C LEU A 208 -15.77 -18.30 12.02
N ASN A 209 -15.74 -17.04 12.46
CA ASN A 209 -14.79 -16.05 11.97
C ASN A 209 -13.33 -16.47 12.24
N PHE A 210 -13.05 -16.98 13.45
CA PHE A 210 -11.73 -17.51 13.79
C PHE A 210 -11.32 -18.67 12.87
N LEU A 211 -12.19 -19.67 12.72
CA LEU A 211 -11.91 -20.84 11.88
C LEU A 211 -11.69 -20.43 10.42
N GLN A 212 -12.50 -19.50 9.91
CA GLN A 212 -12.38 -18.98 8.56
C GLN A 212 -11.07 -18.23 8.37
N MET A 213 -10.70 -17.31 9.26
CA MET A 213 -9.43 -16.58 9.17
C MET A 213 -8.24 -17.54 9.18
N LYS A 214 -8.25 -18.58 10.02
CA LYS A 214 -7.19 -19.61 10.04
C LYS A 214 -7.15 -20.42 8.75
N LEU A 215 -8.30 -20.79 8.22
CA LEU A 215 -8.41 -21.51 6.93
C LEU A 215 -7.87 -20.65 5.78
N LEU A 216 -8.25 -19.39 5.70
CA LEU A 216 -7.78 -18.45 4.67
C LEU A 216 -6.26 -18.27 4.71
N LYS A 217 -5.67 -18.08 5.89
CA LYS A 217 -4.23 -18.01 6.07
C LYS A 217 -3.54 -19.29 5.61
N HIS A 218 -4.10 -20.45 5.93
CA HIS A 218 -3.56 -21.73 5.54
C HIS A 218 -3.62 -21.93 4.02
N ILE A 219 -4.77 -21.67 3.38
CA ILE A 219 -4.94 -21.77 1.93
C ILE A 219 -3.96 -20.84 1.22
N TYR A 220 -3.87 -19.58 1.66
CA TYR A 220 -2.95 -18.61 1.06
C TYR A 220 -1.51 -19.08 1.16
N ARG A 221 -1.07 -19.50 2.34
CA ARG A 221 0.30 -20.01 2.56
C ARG A 221 0.60 -21.24 1.70
N TYR A 222 -0.34 -22.19 1.63
CA TYR A 222 -0.19 -23.39 0.80
C TYR A 222 -0.05 -23.05 -0.70
N ARG A 223 -0.82 -22.07 -1.19
CA ARG A 223 -0.82 -21.68 -2.62
C ARG A 223 0.31 -20.74 -3.01
N THR A 224 0.95 -20.07 -2.08
CA THR A 224 2.05 -19.11 -2.35
C THR A 224 3.44 -19.67 -2.06
N ASN A 225 3.55 -20.81 -1.40
CA ASN A 225 4.83 -21.45 -1.07
C ASN A 225 5.33 -22.43 -2.16
N TYR A 226 4.96 -22.21 -3.42
CA TYR A 226 5.49 -22.97 -4.57
C TYR A 226 6.52 -22.14 -5.34
#